data_186bfa6e440962f677ca1211e531d78a
#
_entry.id   186bfa6e440962f677ca1211e531d78a
#
_cell.length_a   1.000
_cell.length_b   1.000
_cell.length_c   1.000
_cell.angle_alpha   90.00
_cell.angle_beta   90.00
_cell.angle_gamma   90.00
#
_symmetry.space_group_name_H-M   'P 1'
#
loop_
_entity.id
_entity.type
_entity.pdbx_description
1 polymer ?
#
loop_
_entity_poly.entity_id
_entity_poly.type
_entity_poly.pdbx_seq_one_letter_code
_entity_poly.pdbx_strand_id
1 'polypeptide(L)'
;MEKLLFYTKMNFGIEATGGIKNKVLAQKKAFEDLGFEVDFFYFENKVIKIESKQSILEHKTESKFAFLKYLFGGFLNDISIEDYSCMYVRHFLTNPMFIFLLYSIKKRNPQIKIFMEIPTFPYQFEFNYFSLIKRLELKSDLFSANYFKKYIDKIVTFSSKELIYGIPTIRTDNGIDTDKFGIIDPPAPFNGKEIHLLGLANMQKWHGLDRVIEGLSTYNKISKNIKVYFHLVGRGDELQNLIDLVDKHKLSEYVLVHGFLSGKALETMFSTCHVGIGSLGMHRINAAKGETSALKSREFASRGMPFVIGYQDRGFPEKYPFIFDVIADETPIDIDSIITFYKVTSAIPNFNKTMNLYAQEHLTWRAKLENVANNFRDK
;
A
#
# COMPACT_ATOMS: atom_id res chain seq x y z
N MET A 1 -24.95 -3.06 17.10
CA MET A 1 -23.71 -3.08 16.30
C MET A 1 -23.24 -1.63 16.21
N GLU A 2 -21.94 -1.38 16.36
CA GLU A 2 -21.42 0.00 16.31
C GLU A 2 -21.43 0.49 14.86
N LYS A 3 -21.99 1.67 14.64
CA LYS A 3 -22.11 2.24 13.30
C LYS A 3 -20.92 3.16 12.99
N LEU A 4 -20.23 2.89 11.87
CA LEU A 4 -19.03 3.60 11.43
C LEU A 4 -19.29 4.31 10.11
N LEU A 5 -19.01 5.63 10.06
CA LEU A 5 -18.96 6.38 8.82
C LEU A 5 -17.52 6.34 8.26
N PHE A 6 -17.30 5.61 7.16
CA PHE A 6 -16.01 5.62 6.46
C PHE A 6 -16.06 6.70 5.36
N TYR A 7 -15.42 7.82 5.64
CA TYR A 7 -15.43 8.99 4.76
C TYR A 7 -14.15 9.08 3.92
N THR A 8 -14.31 9.16 2.60
CA THR A 8 -13.19 9.41 1.68
C THR A 8 -13.58 10.40 0.58
N LYS A 9 -12.66 11.31 0.24
CA LYS A 9 -12.76 12.20 -0.92
C LYS A 9 -12.10 11.56 -2.16
N MET A 10 -12.37 10.30 -2.39
CA MET A 10 -11.79 9.56 -3.51
C MET A 10 -12.79 9.41 -4.65
N ASN A 11 -12.36 9.70 -5.89
CA ASN A 11 -13.14 9.44 -7.10
C ASN A 11 -12.91 8.01 -7.59
N PHE A 12 -13.91 7.16 -7.44
CA PHE A 12 -13.87 5.76 -7.87
C PHE A 12 -14.12 5.56 -9.36
N GLY A 13 -14.49 6.59 -10.08
CA GLY A 13 -14.63 6.59 -11.55
C GLY A 13 -13.32 6.76 -12.32
N ILE A 14 -12.16 6.91 -11.63
CA ILE A 14 -10.85 7.08 -12.26
C ILE A 14 -10.09 5.75 -12.21
N GLU A 15 -9.84 5.14 -13.36
CA GLU A 15 -9.12 3.85 -13.47
C GLU A 15 -7.67 3.91 -12.94
N ALA A 16 -6.99 5.04 -13.10
CA ALA A 16 -5.61 5.22 -12.64
C ALA A 16 -5.43 5.05 -11.12
N THR A 17 -6.52 5.09 -10.34
CA THR A 17 -6.51 4.93 -8.88
C THR A 17 -6.79 3.50 -8.41
N GLY A 18 -6.80 2.51 -9.29
CA GLY A 18 -7.23 1.13 -9.01
C GLY A 18 -6.56 0.48 -7.79
N GLY A 19 -5.26 0.66 -7.60
CA GLY A 19 -4.55 0.14 -6.42
C GLY A 19 -5.03 0.76 -5.11
N ILE A 20 -5.26 2.08 -5.11
CA ILE A 20 -5.77 2.79 -3.92
C ILE A 20 -7.25 2.44 -3.67
N LYS A 21 -8.05 2.33 -4.73
CA LYS A 21 -9.46 1.90 -4.65
C LYS A 21 -9.57 0.52 -3.98
N ASN A 22 -8.79 -0.46 -4.45
CA ASN A 22 -8.76 -1.80 -3.86
C ASN A 22 -8.37 -1.77 -2.37
N LYS A 23 -7.37 -0.95 -2.01
CA LYS A 23 -6.99 -0.76 -0.61
C LYS A 23 -8.16 -0.25 0.24
N VAL A 24 -8.84 0.80 -0.21
CA VAL A 24 -9.95 1.42 0.54
C VAL A 24 -11.12 0.47 0.71
N LEU A 25 -11.47 -0.28 -0.35
CA LEU A 25 -12.52 -1.31 -0.28
C LEU A 25 -12.15 -2.45 0.67
N ALA A 26 -10.89 -2.87 0.68
CA ALA A 26 -10.41 -3.89 1.61
C ALA A 26 -10.40 -3.38 3.07
N GLN A 27 -10.11 -2.09 3.30
CA GLN A 27 -10.26 -1.48 4.63
C GLN A 27 -11.72 -1.41 5.08
N LYS A 28 -12.66 -1.06 4.17
CA LYS A 28 -14.10 -1.10 4.44
C LYS A 28 -14.51 -2.49 4.90
N LYS A 29 -14.20 -3.52 4.09
CA LYS A 29 -14.48 -4.92 4.43
C LYS A 29 -13.88 -5.31 5.78
N ALA A 30 -12.66 -4.90 6.07
CA ALA A 30 -12.00 -5.21 7.34
C ALA A 30 -12.73 -4.63 8.55
N PHE A 31 -13.27 -3.41 8.48
CA PHE A 31 -14.13 -2.87 9.55
C PHE A 31 -15.43 -3.65 9.69
N GLU A 32 -16.03 -4.09 8.58
CA GLU A 32 -17.22 -4.96 8.60
C GLU A 32 -16.90 -6.31 9.27
N ASP A 33 -15.77 -6.94 8.92
CA ASP A 33 -15.28 -8.19 9.51
C ASP A 33 -14.90 -8.04 11.00
N LEU A 34 -14.58 -6.81 11.44
CA LEU A 34 -14.34 -6.44 12.84
C LEU A 34 -15.62 -6.10 13.60
N GLY A 35 -16.78 -6.22 12.96
CA GLY A 35 -18.10 -6.11 13.60
C GLY A 35 -18.72 -4.71 13.58
N PHE A 36 -18.24 -3.80 12.74
CA PHE A 36 -18.90 -2.51 12.52
C PHE A 36 -19.97 -2.60 11.43
N GLU A 37 -21.04 -1.83 11.58
CA GLU A 37 -21.94 -1.49 10.48
C GLU A 37 -21.35 -0.28 9.76
N VAL A 38 -20.84 -0.48 8.54
CA VAL A 38 -20.08 0.55 7.81
C VAL A 38 -20.93 1.23 6.76
N ASP A 39 -21.15 2.53 6.92
CA ASP A 39 -21.64 3.38 5.84
C ASP A 39 -20.43 4.04 5.15
N PHE A 40 -20.30 3.78 3.86
CA PHE A 40 -19.13 4.14 3.07
C PHE A 40 -19.42 5.34 2.18
N PHE A 41 -18.76 6.47 2.48
CA PHE A 41 -18.90 7.73 1.75
C PHE A 41 -17.76 7.89 0.72
N TYR A 42 -18.11 7.98 -0.55
CA TYR A 42 -17.20 8.18 -1.66
C TYR A 42 -17.89 8.93 -2.79
N PHE A 43 -17.20 9.18 -3.90
CA PHE A 43 -17.87 9.67 -5.11
C PHE A 43 -17.35 8.96 -6.36
N GLU A 44 -18.20 8.97 -7.39
CA GLU A 44 -17.90 8.39 -8.68
C GLU A 44 -18.30 9.39 -9.76
N ASN A 45 -17.27 9.91 -10.47
CA ASN A 45 -17.42 11.04 -11.40
C ASN A 45 -18.00 12.30 -10.71
N LYS A 46 -19.24 12.61 -10.78
CA LYS A 46 -19.89 13.76 -10.10
C LYS A 46 -21.02 13.31 -9.18
N VAL A 47 -21.15 12.01 -8.96
CA VAL A 47 -22.17 11.45 -8.09
C VAL A 47 -21.53 11.10 -6.75
N ILE A 48 -22.00 11.70 -5.67
CA ILE A 48 -21.59 11.32 -4.31
C ILE A 48 -22.48 10.16 -3.89
N LYS A 49 -21.87 9.16 -3.28
CA LYS A 49 -22.51 7.93 -2.86
C LYS A 49 -22.27 7.68 -1.37
N ILE A 50 -23.32 7.26 -0.67
CA ILE A 50 -23.24 6.72 0.68
C ILE A 50 -23.78 5.30 0.61
N GLU A 51 -22.90 4.32 0.65
CA GLU A 51 -23.23 2.90 0.55
C GLU A 51 -23.35 2.32 1.95
N SER A 52 -24.53 1.88 2.31
CA SER A 52 -24.81 1.09 3.53
C SER A 52 -25.02 -0.37 3.17
N LYS A 53 -25.18 -1.22 4.19
CA LYS A 53 -25.45 -2.65 3.99
C LYS A 53 -26.75 -2.92 3.19
N GLN A 54 -27.72 -2.01 3.26
CA GLN A 54 -29.07 -2.24 2.72
C GLN A 54 -29.38 -1.35 1.50
N SER A 55 -28.66 -0.24 1.31
CA SER A 55 -28.99 0.77 0.30
C SER A 55 -27.78 1.58 -0.14
N ILE A 56 -27.90 2.18 -1.30
CA ILE A 56 -26.95 3.20 -1.77
C ILE A 56 -27.74 4.49 -1.96
N LEU A 57 -27.38 5.52 -1.19
CA LEU A 57 -27.88 6.86 -1.39
C LEU A 57 -26.97 7.54 -2.42
N GLU A 58 -27.56 8.04 -3.50
CA GLU A 58 -26.84 8.75 -4.56
C GLU A 58 -27.26 10.21 -4.62
N HIS A 59 -26.28 11.11 -4.61
CA HIS A 59 -26.52 12.54 -4.77
C HIS A 59 -25.77 13.08 -5.99
N LYS A 60 -26.53 13.37 -7.04
CA LYS A 60 -26.02 13.93 -8.29
C LYS A 60 -26.09 15.45 -8.23
N THR A 61 -25.01 16.13 -8.58
CA THR A 61 -24.94 17.58 -8.60
C THR A 61 -24.54 18.09 -9.98
N GLU A 62 -25.17 19.17 -10.42
CA GLU A 62 -24.86 19.79 -11.72
C GLU A 62 -23.71 20.80 -11.61
N SER A 63 -23.56 21.48 -10.47
CA SER A 63 -22.52 22.46 -10.26
C SER A 63 -21.42 22.02 -9.31
N LYS A 64 -20.20 22.51 -9.55
CA LYS A 64 -19.05 22.28 -8.65
C LYS A 64 -19.32 22.81 -7.23
N PHE A 65 -20.03 23.90 -7.09
CA PHE A 65 -20.35 24.49 -5.79
C PHE A 65 -21.33 23.61 -5.00
N ALA A 66 -22.40 23.14 -5.63
CA ALA A 66 -23.34 22.20 -5.01
C ALA A 66 -22.66 20.90 -4.61
N PHE A 67 -21.76 20.37 -5.48
CA PHE A 67 -20.95 19.20 -5.16
C PHE A 67 -20.10 19.41 -3.89
N LEU A 68 -19.35 20.50 -3.81
CA LEU A 68 -18.53 20.78 -2.64
C LEU A 68 -19.37 21.04 -1.38
N LYS A 69 -20.49 21.74 -1.49
CA LYS A 69 -21.41 21.95 -0.38
C LYS A 69 -21.95 20.64 0.19
N TYR A 70 -22.34 19.71 -0.68
CA TYR A 70 -22.81 18.40 -0.25
C TYR A 70 -21.68 17.54 0.33
N LEU A 71 -20.52 17.49 -0.34
CA LEU A 71 -19.33 16.77 0.10
C LEU A 71 -18.87 17.20 1.51
N PHE A 72 -18.94 18.49 1.84
CA PHE A 72 -18.46 19.06 3.09
C PHE A 72 -19.58 19.43 4.08
N GLY A 73 -20.70 18.69 4.06
CA GLY A 73 -21.71 18.83 5.12
C GLY A 73 -23.16 18.67 4.68
N GLY A 74 -23.49 18.88 3.40
CA GLY A 74 -24.86 18.74 2.92
C GLY A 74 -25.44 17.34 3.16
N PHE A 75 -24.63 16.31 3.06
CA PHE A 75 -25.01 14.92 3.29
C PHE A 75 -25.47 14.64 4.73
N LEU A 76 -25.12 15.48 5.70
CA LEU A 76 -25.59 15.36 7.08
C LEU A 76 -27.11 15.58 7.22
N ASN A 77 -27.79 16.06 6.18
CA ASN A 77 -29.25 16.15 6.16
C ASN A 77 -29.90 14.82 5.74
N ASP A 78 -29.14 13.94 5.11
CA ASP A 78 -29.64 12.68 4.55
C ASP A 78 -29.28 11.49 5.42
N ILE A 79 -28.42 11.70 6.43
CA ILE A 79 -28.05 10.68 7.43
C ILE A 79 -28.21 11.24 8.85
N SER A 80 -28.57 10.37 9.80
CA SER A 80 -28.62 10.69 11.23
C SER A 80 -27.22 10.48 11.83
N ILE A 81 -26.37 11.52 11.83
CA ILE A 81 -24.99 11.40 12.35
C ILE A 81 -24.95 11.02 13.83
N GLU A 82 -26.04 11.24 14.53
CA GLU A 82 -26.27 10.89 15.94
C GLU A 82 -26.23 9.36 16.18
N ASP A 83 -26.51 8.57 15.13
CA ASP A 83 -26.51 7.09 15.20
C ASP A 83 -25.11 6.50 15.08
N TYR A 84 -24.10 7.30 14.68
CA TYR A 84 -22.73 6.81 14.49
C TYR A 84 -21.91 6.92 15.75
N SER A 85 -21.26 5.81 16.14
CA SER A 85 -20.30 5.79 17.24
C SER A 85 -18.93 6.30 16.82
N CYS A 86 -18.57 6.14 15.55
CA CYS A 86 -17.25 6.53 15.05
C CYS A 86 -17.27 6.94 13.56
N MET A 87 -16.26 7.73 13.20
CA MET A 87 -15.96 8.14 11.83
C MET A 87 -14.49 7.87 11.51
N TYR A 88 -14.24 7.14 10.44
CA TYR A 88 -12.91 6.90 9.90
C TYR A 88 -12.72 7.72 8.63
N VAL A 89 -11.76 8.65 8.66
CA VAL A 89 -11.49 9.55 7.55
C VAL A 89 -10.20 9.17 6.87
N ARG A 90 -10.26 8.85 5.57
CA ARG A 90 -9.04 8.76 4.80
C ARG A 90 -8.57 10.15 4.41
N HIS A 91 -7.36 10.53 4.81
CA HIS A 91 -6.79 11.85 4.55
C HIS A 91 -6.73 12.19 3.04
N PHE A 92 -7.01 13.43 2.76
CA PHE A 92 -6.87 14.12 1.49
C PHE A 92 -6.39 15.54 1.76
N LEU A 93 -5.94 16.29 0.77
CA LEU A 93 -5.63 17.70 0.99
C LEU A 93 -6.90 18.44 1.43
N THR A 94 -6.93 18.77 2.72
CA THR A 94 -8.10 19.34 3.39
C THR A 94 -8.20 20.85 3.17
N ASN A 95 -9.31 21.43 3.61
CA ASN A 95 -9.58 22.87 3.52
C ASN A 95 -10.50 23.30 4.66
N PRO A 96 -10.74 24.61 4.87
CA PRO A 96 -11.62 25.10 5.93
C PRO A 96 -13.05 24.53 5.91
N MET A 97 -13.58 24.14 4.74
CA MET A 97 -14.91 23.51 4.64
C MET A 97 -14.91 22.14 5.34
N PHE A 98 -13.80 21.40 5.27
CA PHE A 98 -13.67 20.13 6.01
C PHE A 98 -13.64 20.37 7.52
N ILE A 99 -12.99 21.43 8.00
CA ILE A 99 -13.01 21.79 9.43
C ILE A 99 -14.43 22.12 9.88
N PHE A 100 -15.19 22.84 9.03
CA PHE A 100 -16.60 23.12 9.30
C PHE A 100 -17.46 21.85 9.34
N LEU A 101 -17.17 20.87 8.48
CA LEU A 101 -17.81 19.54 8.52
C LEU A 101 -17.54 18.87 9.87
N LEU A 102 -16.28 18.78 10.30
CA LEU A 102 -15.91 18.18 11.59
C LEU A 102 -16.58 18.88 12.77
N TYR A 103 -16.62 20.22 12.75
CA TYR A 103 -17.35 21.02 13.75
C TYR A 103 -18.84 20.65 13.77
N SER A 104 -19.47 20.58 12.60
CA SER A 104 -20.89 20.27 12.47
C SER A 104 -21.23 18.87 13.00
N ILE A 105 -20.36 17.89 12.72
CA ILE A 105 -20.48 16.53 13.22
C ILE A 105 -20.36 16.49 14.74
N LYS A 106 -19.29 17.06 15.31
CA LYS A 106 -19.09 17.10 16.76
C LYS A 106 -20.15 17.92 17.50
N LYS A 107 -20.74 18.95 16.86
CA LYS A 107 -21.86 19.70 17.42
C LYS A 107 -23.14 18.88 17.51
N ARG A 108 -23.43 18.04 16.50
CA ARG A 108 -24.64 17.18 16.47
C ARG A 108 -24.43 15.91 17.28
N ASN A 109 -23.22 15.32 17.23
CA ASN A 109 -22.84 14.13 17.99
C ASN A 109 -21.49 14.37 18.72
N PRO A 110 -21.51 14.93 19.94
CA PRO A 110 -20.28 15.20 20.70
C PRO A 110 -19.48 13.95 21.07
N GLN A 111 -20.12 12.80 21.13
CA GLN A 111 -19.51 11.54 21.55
C GLN A 111 -18.86 10.75 20.38
N ILE A 112 -19.13 11.12 19.13
CA ILE A 112 -18.56 10.42 17.97
C ILE A 112 -17.04 10.48 18.02
N LYS A 113 -16.37 9.34 17.91
CA LYS A 113 -14.90 9.29 17.77
C LYS A 113 -14.51 9.46 16.31
N ILE A 114 -13.61 10.37 16.03
CA ILE A 114 -13.14 10.66 14.67
C ILE A 114 -11.66 10.31 14.56
N PHE A 115 -11.34 9.30 13.75
CA PHE A 115 -9.96 8.93 13.44
C PHE A 115 -9.64 9.26 11.99
N MET A 116 -8.45 9.82 11.76
CA MET A 116 -7.98 10.17 10.42
C MET A 116 -6.77 9.34 10.04
N GLU A 117 -6.87 8.61 8.92
CA GLU A 117 -5.74 7.88 8.35
C GLU A 117 -4.84 8.85 7.56
N ILE A 118 -3.60 9.04 8.03
CA ILE A 118 -2.50 9.72 7.33
C ILE A 118 -1.39 8.69 7.15
N PRO A 119 -1.38 7.92 6.04
CA PRO A 119 -0.47 6.79 5.88
C PRO A 119 0.99 7.20 5.93
N THR A 120 1.36 8.22 5.17
CA THR A 120 2.73 8.77 5.09
C THR A 120 2.78 10.11 5.80
N PHE A 121 3.73 10.28 6.72
CA PHE A 121 3.96 11.56 7.36
C PHE A 121 5.48 11.78 7.57
N PRO A 122 6.02 12.92 7.19
CA PRO A 122 5.37 14.07 6.54
C PRO A 122 5.05 13.79 5.04
N TYR A 123 3.84 14.16 4.60
CA TYR A 123 3.38 13.94 3.22
C TYR A 123 3.66 15.12 2.27
N GLN A 124 4.16 16.24 2.79
CA GLN A 124 4.40 17.47 2.02
C GLN A 124 5.38 17.25 0.86
N PHE A 125 6.32 16.33 1.03
CA PHE A 125 7.33 16.00 0.01
C PHE A 125 6.73 15.39 -1.27
N GLU A 126 5.58 14.73 -1.15
CA GLU A 126 4.88 14.15 -2.29
C GLU A 126 4.36 15.22 -3.26
N PHE A 127 4.27 16.49 -2.82
CA PHE A 127 3.68 17.61 -3.56
C PHE A 127 4.70 18.64 -4.08
N ASN A 128 5.99 18.43 -3.91
CA ASN A 128 7.03 19.40 -4.28
C ASN A 128 7.15 19.65 -5.79
N TYR A 129 6.70 18.74 -6.63
CA TYR A 129 6.79 18.79 -8.09
C TYR A 129 5.47 19.16 -8.78
N PHE A 130 4.45 19.57 -8.05
CA PHE A 130 3.12 19.83 -8.58
C PHE A 130 2.87 21.29 -8.96
N SER A 131 1.76 21.50 -9.71
CA SER A 131 1.29 22.80 -10.18
C SER A 131 1.06 23.81 -9.04
N LEU A 132 0.99 25.10 -9.37
CA LEU A 132 0.68 26.18 -8.41
C LEU A 132 -0.63 25.93 -7.65
N ILE A 133 -1.65 25.36 -8.32
CA ILE A 133 -2.93 25.02 -7.71
C ILE A 133 -2.74 23.99 -6.59
N LYS A 134 -1.96 22.93 -6.83
CA LYS A 134 -1.66 21.91 -5.83
C LYS A 134 -0.88 22.46 -4.63
N ARG A 135 0.02 23.41 -4.87
CA ARG A 135 0.73 24.12 -3.79
C ARG A 135 -0.22 24.96 -2.93
N LEU A 136 -1.24 25.59 -3.52
CA LEU A 136 -2.27 26.32 -2.78
C LEU A 136 -3.17 25.36 -1.99
N GLU A 137 -3.55 24.23 -2.57
CA GLU A 137 -4.28 23.16 -1.86
C GLU A 137 -3.48 22.67 -0.65
N LEU A 138 -2.16 22.44 -0.79
CA LEU A 138 -1.29 22.04 0.31
C LEU A 138 -1.21 23.11 1.41
N LYS A 139 -1.08 24.39 1.04
CA LYS A 139 -1.11 25.48 2.04
C LYS A 139 -2.44 25.54 2.80
N SER A 140 -3.56 25.34 2.09
CA SER A 140 -4.88 25.26 2.70
C SER A 140 -5.01 24.08 3.66
N ASP A 141 -4.45 22.94 3.29
CA ASP A 141 -4.41 21.73 4.12
C ASP A 141 -3.59 21.94 5.40
N LEU A 142 -2.37 22.48 5.28
CA LEU A 142 -1.52 22.78 6.44
C LEU A 142 -2.15 23.82 7.38
N PHE A 143 -2.87 24.81 6.82
CA PHE A 143 -3.64 25.74 7.63
C PHE A 143 -4.78 25.02 8.39
N SER A 144 -5.52 24.15 7.70
CA SER A 144 -6.62 23.37 8.28
C SER A 144 -6.13 22.40 9.35
N ALA A 145 -4.93 21.83 9.17
CA ALA A 145 -4.31 20.89 10.12
C ALA A 145 -4.12 21.48 11.53
N ASN A 146 -3.97 22.81 11.67
CA ASN A 146 -3.89 23.48 12.98
C ASN A 146 -5.18 23.31 13.81
N TYR A 147 -6.29 22.99 13.15
CA TYR A 147 -7.59 22.82 13.81
C TYR A 147 -7.94 21.35 14.06
N PHE A 148 -7.20 20.39 13.51
CA PHE A 148 -7.50 18.95 13.63
C PHE A 148 -7.61 18.51 15.09
N LYS A 149 -6.72 18.98 15.96
CA LYS A 149 -6.70 18.63 17.38
C LYS A 149 -8.02 18.93 18.11
N LYS A 150 -8.87 19.82 17.56
CA LYS A 150 -10.17 20.17 18.17
C LYS A 150 -11.24 19.11 17.91
N TYR A 151 -11.08 18.32 16.85
CA TYR A 151 -12.17 17.48 16.34
C TYR A 151 -11.75 16.03 16.10
N ILE A 152 -10.47 15.78 15.84
CA ILE A 152 -9.91 14.46 15.54
C ILE A 152 -9.31 13.89 16.82
N ASP A 153 -9.76 12.70 17.19
CA ASP A 153 -9.37 12.04 18.43
C ASP A 153 -8.03 11.30 18.29
N LYS A 154 -7.81 10.63 17.14
CA LYS A 154 -6.54 9.92 16.83
C LYS A 154 -6.19 9.98 15.36
N ILE A 155 -4.89 9.87 15.06
CA ILE A 155 -4.39 9.72 13.69
C ILE A 155 -3.89 8.29 13.50
N VAL A 156 -4.40 7.61 12.48
CA VAL A 156 -3.94 6.28 12.05
C VAL A 156 -2.83 6.48 11.03
N THR A 157 -1.64 5.91 11.26
CA THR A 157 -0.47 6.20 10.42
C THR A 157 0.48 5.02 10.32
N PHE A 158 1.30 4.99 9.25
CA PHE A 158 2.42 4.06 9.10
C PHE A 158 3.73 4.63 9.66
N SER A 159 3.73 5.93 9.97
CA SER A 159 4.87 6.62 10.57
C SER A 159 5.13 6.17 12.01
N SER A 160 6.39 6.27 12.44
CA SER A 160 6.79 6.03 13.85
C SER A 160 6.52 7.22 14.78
N LYS A 161 5.89 8.30 14.27
CA LYS A 161 5.57 9.47 15.09
C LYS A 161 4.45 9.16 16.09
N GLU A 162 4.67 9.44 17.36
CA GLU A 162 3.65 9.28 18.42
C GLU A 162 2.59 10.39 18.36
N LEU A 163 2.96 11.56 17.85
CA LEU A 163 2.08 12.70 17.67
C LEU A 163 2.19 13.24 16.25
N ILE A 164 1.04 13.48 15.61
CA ILE A 164 0.92 14.20 14.34
C ILE A 164 -0.07 15.34 14.55
N TYR A 165 0.33 16.56 14.25
CA TYR A 165 -0.46 17.79 14.53
C TYR A 165 -0.91 17.91 16.01
N GLY A 166 -0.13 17.34 16.95
CA GLY A 166 -0.45 17.31 18.38
C GLY A 166 -1.57 16.34 18.76
N ILE A 167 -1.89 15.40 17.87
CA ILE A 167 -2.90 14.34 18.06
C ILE A 167 -2.18 13.01 18.24
N PRO A 168 -2.55 12.16 19.21
CA PRO A 168 -1.99 10.84 19.40
C PRO A 168 -2.20 9.95 18.17
N THR A 169 -1.20 9.13 17.87
CA THR A 169 -1.26 8.23 16.71
C THR A 169 -1.61 6.79 17.11
N ILE A 170 -2.27 6.10 16.19
CA ILE A 170 -2.34 4.64 16.18
C ILE A 170 -1.51 4.18 15.01
N ARG A 171 -0.43 3.45 15.30
CA ARG A 171 0.41 2.92 14.25
C ARG A 171 -0.22 1.67 13.64
N THR A 172 -0.21 1.61 12.31
CA THR A 172 -0.61 0.45 11.52
C THR A 172 0.31 0.32 10.30
N ASP A 173 -0.01 -0.62 9.43
CA ASP A 173 0.71 -0.91 8.19
C ASP A 173 -0.26 -1.17 7.04
N ASN A 174 0.26 -1.33 5.83
CA ASN A 174 -0.54 -1.86 4.73
C ASN A 174 -0.94 -3.31 5.00
N GLY A 175 -2.20 -3.60 4.77
CA GLY A 175 -2.72 -4.95 4.73
C GLY A 175 -2.80 -5.51 3.32
N ILE A 176 -3.17 -6.79 3.22
CA ILE A 176 -3.43 -7.51 1.97
C ILE A 176 -4.80 -8.19 2.04
N ASP A 177 -5.42 -8.37 0.89
CA ASP A 177 -6.61 -9.22 0.73
C ASP A 177 -6.13 -10.63 0.33
N THR A 178 -6.06 -11.53 1.29
CA THR A 178 -5.57 -12.91 1.09
C THR A 178 -6.54 -13.79 0.31
N ASP A 179 -7.82 -13.41 0.21
CA ASP A 179 -8.79 -14.10 -0.64
C ASP A 179 -8.50 -13.81 -2.12
N LYS A 180 -8.11 -12.58 -2.42
CA LYS A 180 -7.74 -12.16 -3.78
C LYS A 180 -6.31 -12.56 -4.16
N PHE A 181 -5.38 -12.49 -3.22
CA PHE A 181 -3.96 -12.77 -3.40
C PHE A 181 -3.56 -14.03 -2.63
N GLY A 182 -4.31 -15.11 -2.82
CA GLY A 182 -4.05 -16.38 -2.15
C GLY A 182 -2.77 -17.06 -2.61
N ILE A 183 -2.47 -18.16 -1.93
CA ILE A 183 -1.30 -18.98 -2.25
C ILE A 183 -1.31 -19.43 -3.71
N ILE A 184 -0.14 -19.43 -4.32
CA ILE A 184 0.09 -19.97 -5.66
C ILE A 184 1.00 -21.20 -5.54
N ASP A 185 0.79 -22.17 -6.41
CA ASP A 185 1.69 -23.31 -6.50
C ASP A 185 3.12 -22.83 -6.77
N PRO A 186 4.09 -23.24 -5.96
CA PRO A 186 5.47 -22.83 -6.15
C PRO A 186 6.00 -23.33 -7.50
N PRO A 187 7.05 -22.71 -8.06
CA PRO A 187 7.73 -23.23 -9.23
C PRO A 187 8.23 -24.64 -8.96
N ALA A 188 8.58 -25.36 -10.03
CA ALA A 188 9.22 -26.66 -9.92
C ALA A 188 10.43 -26.57 -8.96
N PRO A 189 10.71 -27.61 -8.14
CA PRO A 189 11.82 -27.57 -7.21
C PRO A 189 13.12 -27.19 -7.92
N PHE A 190 13.92 -26.34 -7.29
CA PHE A 190 15.19 -25.88 -7.84
C PHE A 190 16.08 -27.07 -8.24
N ASN A 191 16.34 -27.19 -9.52
CA ASN A 191 17.07 -28.32 -10.12
C ASN A 191 18.62 -28.15 -10.11
N GLY A 192 19.10 -27.06 -9.49
CA GLY A 192 20.53 -26.72 -9.45
C GLY A 192 21.05 -26.08 -10.75
N LYS A 193 20.21 -25.86 -11.77
CA LYS A 193 20.66 -25.37 -13.08
C LYS A 193 20.15 -23.95 -13.38
N GLU A 194 18.94 -23.61 -12.95
CA GLU A 194 18.35 -22.29 -13.24
C GLU A 194 17.47 -21.77 -12.11
N ILE A 195 17.47 -20.46 -11.92
CA ILE A 195 16.64 -19.74 -10.95
C ILE A 195 16.02 -18.52 -11.62
N HIS A 196 14.76 -18.25 -11.30
CA HIS A 196 13.98 -17.16 -11.85
C HIS A 196 13.64 -16.15 -10.76
N LEU A 197 13.94 -14.87 -10.99
CA LEU A 197 13.66 -13.74 -10.12
C LEU A 197 12.51 -12.92 -10.68
N LEU A 198 11.58 -12.44 -9.85
CA LEU A 198 10.42 -11.64 -10.27
C LEU A 198 10.53 -10.20 -9.77
N GLY A 199 10.76 -9.24 -10.66
CA GLY A 199 10.66 -7.81 -10.41
C GLY A 199 9.30 -7.29 -10.85
N LEU A 200 8.35 -7.16 -9.91
CA LEU A 200 7.00 -6.65 -10.16
C LEU A 200 6.86 -5.21 -9.67
N ALA A 201 6.66 -4.23 -10.56
CA ALA A 201 6.57 -2.82 -10.15
C ALA A 201 5.87 -1.88 -11.15
N ASN A 202 5.31 -0.77 -10.64
CA ASN A 202 5.27 0.47 -11.39
C ASN A 202 6.67 1.10 -11.28
N MET A 203 7.54 0.83 -12.27
CA MET A 203 8.99 0.98 -12.17
C MET A 203 9.42 2.43 -11.94
N GLN A 204 10.02 2.67 -10.78
CA GLN A 204 10.53 3.95 -10.31
C GLN A 204 11.92 3.73 -9.70
N LYS A 205 12.72 4.80 -9.58
CA LYS A 205 14.11 4.73 -9.08
C LYS A 205 14.26 4.04 -7.73
N TRP A 206 13.29 4.23 -6.84
CA TRP A 206 13.33 3.60 -5.50
C TRP A 206 13.06 2.09 -5.51
N HIS A 207 12.66 1.51 -6.64
CA HIS A 207 12.58 0.05 -6.72
C HIS A 207 13.97 -0.59 -6.82
N GLY A 208 14.98 0.12 -7.34
CA GLY A 208 16.35 -0.34 -7.37
C GLY A 208 16.56 -1.61 -8.21
N LEU A 209 15.73 -1.83 -9.25
CA LEU A 209 15.82 -3.00 -10.12
C LEU A 209 17.09 -2.99 -10.99
N ASP A 210 17.65 -1.81 -11.24
CA ASP A 210 18.96 -1.60 -11.85
C ASP A 210 20.08 -2.30 -11.09
N ARG A 211 20.04 -2.33 -9.76
CA ARG A 211 21.02 -3.03 -8.92
C ARG A 211 21.03 -4.54 -9.16
N VAL A 212 19.88 -5.15 -9.50
CA VAL A 212 19.82 -6.58 -9.87
C VAL A 212 20.44 -6.80 -11.24
N ILE A 213 20.21 -5.90 -12.22
CA ILE A 213 20.82 -5.98 -13.56
C ILE A 213 22.33 -5.84 -13.48
N GLU A 214 22.84 -4.89 -12.70
CA GLU A 214 24.29 -4.73 -12.47
C GLU A 214 24.89 -5.98 -11.76
N GLY A 215 24.16 -6.55 -10.79
CA GLY A 215 24.53 -7.81 -10.14
C GLY A 215 24.62 -8.98 -11.12
N LEU A 216 23.63 -9.11 -12.01
CA LEU A 216 23.65 -10.11 -13.08
C LEU A 216 24.80 -9.91 -14.06
N SER A 217 25.13 -8.66 -14.40
CA SER A 217 26.29 -8.34 -15.24
C SER A 217 27.59 -8.85 -14.61
N THR A 218 27.75 -8.68 -13.32
CA THR A 218 28.92 -9.17 -12.59
C THR A 218 28.92 -10.69 -12.49
N TYR A 219 27.78 -11.29 -12.15
CA TYR A 219 27.60 -12.73 -12.02
C TYR A 219 27.90 -13.49 -13.32
N ASN A 220 27.40 -13.02 -14.46
CA ASN A 220 27.59 -13.69 -15.76
C ASN A 220 29.00 -13.55 -16.34
N LYS A 221 29.83 -12.60 -15.87
CA LYS A 221 31.25 -12.52 -16.27
C LYS A 221 32.10 -13.65 -15.69
N ILE A 222 31.63 -14.23 -14.59
CA ILE A 222 32.29 -15.40 -13.97
C ILE A 222 31.53 -16.62 -14.46
N SER A 223 32.21 -17.58 -15.08
CA SER A 223 31.55 -18.81 -15.54
C SER A 223 30.83 -19.50 -14.38
N LYS A 224 29.50 -19.51 -14.43
CA LYS A 224 28.63 -20.04 -13.37
C LYS A 224 27.81 -21.22 -13.90
N ASN A 225 27.62 -22.23 -13.04
CA ASN A 225 26.84 -23.42 -13.39
C ASN A 225 25.31 -23.19 -13.32
N ILE A 226 24.87 -22.08 -12.67
CA ILE A 226 23.46 -21.77 -12.47
C ILE A 226 23.10 -20.57 -13.35
N LYS A 227 22.13 -20.72 -14.24
CA LYS A 227 21.55 -19.62 -15.00
C LYS A 227 20.56 -18.85 -14.14
N VAL A 228 20.63 -17.54 -14.16
CA VAL A 228 19.71 -16.66 -13.42
C VAL A 228 18.93 -15.81 -14.40
N TYR A 229 17.62 -15.97 -14.38
CA TYR A 229 16.69 -15.19 -15.20
C TYR A 229 15.98 -14.14 -14.34
N PHE A 230 15.91 -12.91 -14.83
CA PHE A 230 15.21 -11.82 -14.17
C PHE A 230 14.03 -11.34 -14.99
N HIS A 231 12.82 -11.57 -14.48
CA HIS A 231 11.57 -11.20 -15.12
C HIS A 231 11.15 -9.81 -14.66
N LEU A 232 11.15 -8.83 -15.54
CA LEU A 232 10.66 -7.48 -15.31
C LEU A 232 9.19 -7.38 -15.72
N VAL A 233 8.30 -7.27 -14.72
CA VAL A 233 6.86 -7.18 -14.93
C VAL A 233 6.35 -5.82 -14.45
N GLY A 234 5.71 -5.08 -15.34
CA GLY A 234 5.13 -3.78 -15.04
C GLY A 234 5.44 -2.72 -16.07
N ARG A 235 5.25 -1.48 -15.69
CA ARG A 235 5.50 -0.25 -16.47
C ARG A 235 6.00 0.83 -15.54
N GLY A 236 6.39 1.97 -16.03
CA GLY A 236 6.80 3.12 -15.21
C GLY A 236 7.94 3.89 -15.85
N ASP A 237 8.31 5.00 -15.24
CA ASP A 237 9.26 5.98 -15.82
C ASP A 237 10.67 5.40 -15.97
N GLU A 238 11.04 4.42 -15.13
CA GLU A 238 12.36 3.79 -15.18
C GLU A 238 12.45 2.61 -16.17
N LEU A 239 11.35 2.17 -16.79
CA LEU A 239 11.38 0.98 -17.66
C LEU A 239 12.41 1.12 -18.81
N GLN A 240 12.43 2.28 -19.49
CA GLN A 240 13.38 2.48 -20.60
C GLN A 240 14.83 2.47 -20.10
N ASN A 241 15.12 3.12 -18.97
CA ASN A 241 16.45 3.11 -18.39
C ASN A 241 16.93 1.69 -18.03
N LEU A 242 16.02 0.83 -17.57
CA LEU A 242 16.33 -0.59 -17.27
C LEU A 242 16.61 -1.37 -18.56
N ILE A 243 15.85 -1.14 -19.64
CA ILE A 243 16.08 -1.76 -20.95
C ILE A 243 17.45 -1.34 -21.51
N ASP A 244 17.76 -0.04 -21.47
CA ASP A 244 19.05 0.49 -21.94
C ASP A 244 20.23 -0.10 -21.14
N LEU A 245 20.02 -0.36 -19.83
CA LEU A 245 21.01 -1.00 -18.97
C LEU A 245 21.20 -2.48 -19.33
N VAL A 246 20.13 -3.21 -19.65
CA VAL A 246 20.17 -4.59 -20.12
C VAL A 246 20.98 -4.68 -21.42
N ASP A 247 20.74 -3.79 -22.38
CA ASP A 247 21.42 -3.77 -23.67
C ASP A 247 22.92 -3.41 -23.49
N LYS A 248 23.23 -2.40 -22.66
CA LYS A 248 24.60 -2.02 -22.29
C LYS A 248 25.41 -3.20 -21.78
N HIS A 249 24.82 -4.04 -20.95
CA HIS A 249 25.47 -5.22 -20.36
C HIS A 249 25.31 -6.50 -21.17
N LYS A 250 24.59 -6.47 -22.31
CA LYS A 250 24.31 -7.64 -23.18
C LYS A 250 23.62 -8.77 -22.41
N LEU A 251 22.60 -8.42 -21.61
CA LEU A 251 21.86 -9.33 -20.75
C LEU A 251 20.50 -9.74 -21.30
N SER A 252 20.18 -9.48 -22.58
CA SER A 252 18.86 -9.72 -23.17
C SER A 252 18.42 -11.21 -23.12
N GLU A 253 19.35 -12.17 -22.97
CA GLU A 253 19.04 -13.58 -22.76
C GLU A 253 18.63 -13.90 -21.32
N TYR A 254 18.98 -13.04 -20.34
CA TYR A 254 18.79 -13.29 -18.90
C TYR A 254 17.76 -12.34 -18.26
N VAL A 255 17.52 -11.17 -18.85
CA VAL A 255 16.55 -10.20 -18.35
C VAL A 255 15.39 -10.11 -19.33
N LEU A 256 14.22 -10.59 -18.89
CA LEU A 256 13.03 -10.76 -19.71
C LEU A 256 12.00 -9.67 -19.36
N VAL A 257 11.75 -8.75 -20.28
CA VAL A 257 10.81 -7.63 -20.08
C VAL A 257 9.44 -8.03 -20.58
N HIS A 258 8.45 -8.13 -19.66
CA HIS A 258 7.09 -8.60 -19.97
C HIS A 258 6.08 -7.46 -20.14
N GLY A 259 6.43 -6.22 -19.75
CA GLY A 259 5.45 -5.14 -19.67
C GLY A 259 4.43 -5.36 -18.53
N PHE A 260 3.28 -4.69 -18.63
CA PHE A 260 2.22 -4.81 -17.63
C PHE A 260 1.46 -6.13 -17.78
N LEU A 261 1.41 -6.92 -16.72
CA LEU A 261 0.64 -8.16 -16.64
C LEU A 261 -0.43 -8.08 -15.55
N SER A 262 -1.54 -8.79 -15.75
CA SER A 262 -2.62 -8.92 -14.76
C SER A 262 -3.33 -10.29 -14.92
N GLY A 263 -4.15 -10.64 -13.92
CA GLY A 263 -4.92 -11.91 -13.94
C GLY A 263 -4.01 -13.12 -14.11
N LYS A 264 -4.45 -14.09 -14.90
CA LYS A 264 -3.76 -15.37 -15.12
C LYS A 264 -2.31 -15.22 -15.62
N ALA A 265 -2.02 -14.21 -16.44
CA ALA A 265 -0.66 -13.99 -16.93
C ALA A 265 0.29 -13.60 -15.80
N LEU A 266 -0.16 -12.76 -14.85
CA LEU A 266 0.61 -12.42 -13.66
C LEU A 266 0.75 -13.62 -12.70
N GLU A 267 -0.30 -14.41 -12.52
CA GLU A 267 -0.25 -15.63 -11.71
C GLU A 267 0.77 -16.63 -12.26
N THR A 268 0.86 -16.77 -13.59
CA THR A 268 1.90 -17.59 -14.24
C THR A 268 3.32 -17.11 -13.87
N MET A 269 3.55 -15.79 -13.76
CA MET A 269 4.86 -15.30 -13.31
C MET A 269 5.18 -15.72 -11.88
N PHE A 270 4.21 -15.70 -10.99
CA PHE A 270 4.40 -16.17 -9.61
C PHE A 270 4.66 -17.68 -9.53
N SER A 271 4.02 -18.49 -10.36
CA SER A 271 4.27 -19.94 -10.40
C SER A 271 5.56 -20.34 -11.15
N THR A 272 6.14 -19.41 -11.91
CA THR A 272 7.40 -19.64 -12.64
C THR A 272 8.61 -19.17 -11.85
N CYS A 273 8.49 -18.07 -11.11
CA CYS A 273 9.60 -17.43 -10.43
C CYS A 273 9.79 -17.97 -9.00
N HIS A 274 11.06 -18.05 -8.60
CA HIS A 274 11.48 -18.61 -7.33
C HIS A 274 11.58 -17.56 -6.22
N VAL A 275 11.98 -16.33 -6.57
CA VAL A 275 12.24 -15.24 -5.61
C VAL A 275 11.65 -13.94 -6.12
N GLY A 276 10.87 -13.26 -5.28
CA GLY A 276 10.37 -11.92 -5.54
C GLY A 276 11.42 -10.84 -5.25
N ILE A 277 11.48 -9.82 -6.09
CA ILE A 277 12.33 -8.64 -5.87
C ILE A 277 11.46 -7.47 -5.44
N GLY A 278 11.60 -7.08 -4.17
CA GLY A 278 10.93 -5.92 -3.59
C GLY A 278 11.62 -4.60 -4.00
N SER A 279 11.51 -3.57 -3.14
CA SER A 279 12.20 -2.30 -3.39
C SER A 279 13.60 -2.34 -2.77
N LEU A 280 14.63 -2.08 -3.59
CA LEU A 280 16.04 -2.14 -3.21
C LEU A 280 16.70 -0.76 -3.17
N GLY A 281 16.02 0.29 -3.65
CA GLY A 281 16.53 1.66 -3.79
C GLY A 281 15.79 2.68 -2.91
N MET A 282 15.21 2.27 -1.77
CA MET A 282 14.45 3.16 -0.88
C MET A 282 15.30 4.31 -0.30
N HIS A 283 16.63 4.16 -0.22
CA HIS A 283 17.56 5.21 0.16
C HIS A 283 17.58 6.40 -0.83
N ARG A 284 17.14 6.20 -2.07
CA ARG A 284 17.04 7.23 -3.13
C ARG A 284 15.91 8.23 -2.88
N ILE A 285 15.00 7.93 -1.94
CA ILE A 285 13.91 8.83 -1.57
C ILE A 285 14.00 9.21 -0.09
N ASN A 286 14.04 10.52 0.17
CA ASN A 286 14.21 11.06 1.53
C ASN A 286 13.03 10.76 2.48
N ALA A 287 11.88 10.32 1.95
CA ALA A 287 10.65 10.16 2.72
C ALA A 287 10.65 8.90 3.62
N ALA A 288 11.40 7.86 3.27
CA ALA A 288 11.21 6.54 3.88
C ALA A 288 12.26 6.16 4.93
N LYS A 289 13.34 6.95 5.16
CA LYS A 289 14.42 6.66 6.14
C LYS A 289 14.62 5.17 6.49
N GLY A 290 14.55 4.30 5.46
CA GLY A 290 14.77 2.87 5.62
C GLY A 290 13.58 2.03 6.11
N GLU A 291 12.45 2.63 6.52
CA GLU A 291 11.24 1.89 6.91
C GLU A 291 10.11 2.13 5.91
N THR A 292 9.46 1.07 5.46
CA THR A 292 8.26 1.16 4.63
C THR A 292 7.37 -0.07 4.80
N SER A 293 6.13 0.06 4.34
CA SER A 293 5.13 -1.01 4.34
C SER A 293 4.65 -1.21 2.90
N ALA A 294 5.45 -1.92 2.10
CA ALA A 294 5.16 -2.10 0.69
C ALA A 294 4.09 -3.17 0.45
N LEU A 295 3.09 -2.87 -0.39
CA LEU A 295 2.05 -3.84 -0.77
C LEU A 295 2.65 -5.09 -1.44
N LYS A 296 3.74 -4.93 -2.17
CA LYS A 296 4.48 -6.03 -2.82
C LYS A 296 4.93 -7.11 -1.83
N SER A 297 5.52 -6.71 -0.70
CA SER A 297 5.98 -7.67 0.32
C SER A 297 4.81 -8.49 0.88
N ARG A 298 3.65 -7.86 1.04
CA ARG A 298 2.44 -8.55 1.47
C ARG A 298 1.94 -9.53 0.41
N GLU A 299 1.99 -9.14 -0.87
CA GLU A 299 1.59 -10.00 -1.97
C GLU A 299 2.53 -11.19 -2.11
N PHE A 300 3.85 -10.99 -2.04
CA PHE A 300 4.81 -12.10 -2.04
C PHE A 300 4.56 -13.07 -0.88
N ALA A 301 4.38 -12.56 0.34
CA ALA A 301 4.10 -13.39 1.50
C ALA A 301 2.77 -14.15 1.36
N SER A 302 1.70 -13.49 0.93
CA SER A 302 0.39 -14.11 0.73
C SER A 302 0.39 -15.18 -0.34
N ARG A 303 1.20 -15.01 -1.40
CA ARG A 303 1.37 -16.00 -2.46
C ARG A 303 2.37 -17.11 -2.12
N GLY A 304 3.08 -17.00 -0.99
CA GLY A 304 4.07 -17.98 -0.55
C GLY A 304 5.41 -17.90 -1.29
N MET A 305 5.76 -16.74 -1.84
CA MET A 305 6.99 -16.50 -2.58
C MET A 305 8.03 -15.81 -1.68
N PRO A 306 9.20 -16.40 -1.40
CA PRO A 306 10.28 -15.72 -0.68
C PRO A 306 10.81 -14.53 -1.49
N PHE A 307 11.32 -13.50 -0.81
CA PHE A 307 11.63 -12.25 -1.49
C PHE A 307 12.80 -11.48 -0.88
N VAL A 308 13.34 -10.55 -1.67
CA VAL A 308 14.48 -9.67 -1.33
C VAL A 308 13.98 -8.25 -1.14
N ILE A 309 14.44 -7.55 -0.10
CA ILE A 309 14.15 -6.13 0.15
C ILE A 309 15.39 -5.36 0.60
N GLY A 310 15.41 -4.05 0.34
CA GLY A 310 16.44 -3.12 0.79
C GLY A 310 15.86 -2.07 1.75
N TYR A 311 15.01 -2.49 2.68
CA TYR A 311 14.37 -1.62 3.69
C TYR A 311 13.85 -2.46 4.84
N GLN A 312 13.63 -1.82 6.00
CA GLN A 312 13.01 -2.48 7.12
C GLN A 312 11.48 -2.50 6.95
N ASP A 313 10.89 -3.69 6.99
CA ASP A 313 9.44 -3.88 6.93
C ASP A 313 8.93 -4.51 8.24
N ARG A 314 8.31 -3.68 9.08
CA ARG A 314 7.81 -4.10 10.39
C ARG A 314 6.57 -5.00 10.35
N GLY A 315 5.98 -5.20 9.19
CA GLY A 315 4.92 -6.19 9.01
C GLY A 315 5.40 -7.61 9.23
N PHE A 316 6.73 -7.83 9.27
CA PHE A 316 7.39 -9.11 9.46
C PHE A 316 8.26 -9.13 10.72
N PRO A 317 8.51 -10.32 11.33
CA PRO A 317 9.48 -10.46 12.40
C PRO A 317 10.89 -10.06 11.94
N GLU A 318 11.71 -9.57 12.85
CA GLU A 318 13.09 -9.11 12.57
C GLU A 318 13.96 -10.18 11.89
N LYS A 319 13.71 -11.46 12.19
CA LYS A 319 14.39 -12.62 11.57
C LYS A 319 13.40 -13.51 10.84
N TYR A 320 12.67 -12.95 9.86
CA TYR A 320 11.76 -13.75 9.06
C TYR A 320 12.51 -14.53 7.99
N PRO A 321 12.52 -15.90 8.02
CA PRO A 321 13.43 -16.70 7.21
C PRO A 321 13.17 -16.67 5.71
N PHE A 322 12.09 -16.04 5.29
CA PHE A 322 11.63 -15.95 3.91
C PHE A 322 11.88 -14.56 3.28
N ILE A 323 12.60 -13.70 4.01
CA ILE A 323 13.04 -12.39 3.52
C ILE A 323 14.56 -12.35 3.53
N PHE A 324 15.15 -11.93 2.42
CA PHE A 324 16.55 -11.62 2.30
C PHE A 324 16.72 -10.09 2.29
N ASP A 325 17.30 -9.57 3.36
CA ASP A 325 17.56 -8.15 3.51
C ASP A 325 18.90 -7.78 2.85
N VAL A 326 18.88 -6.77 2.01
CA VAL A 326 20.08 -6.19 1.40
C VAL A 326 20.30 -4.77 1.88
N ILE A 327 21.56 -4.33 1.89
CA ILE A 327 21.91 -2.97 2.29
C ILE A 327 21.25 -1.97 1.33
N ALA A 328 20.66 -0.92 1.90
CA ALA A 328 20.01 0.16 1.14
C ALA A 328 21.08 1.17 0.65
N ASP A 329 21.81 0.80 -0.39
CA ASP A 329 22.86 1.60 -1.05
C ASP A 329 22.83 1.40 -2.57
N GLU A 330 23.86 1.86 -3.29
CA GLU A 330 23.96 1.72 -4.75
C GLU A 330 24.78 0.49 -5.19
N THR A 331 25.21 -0.38 -4.27
CA THR A 331 25.99 -1.56 -4.65
C THR A 331 25.17 -2.54 -5.48
N PRO A 332 25.73 -3.16 -6.52
CA PRO A 332 25.08 -4.24 -7.26
C PRO A 332 24.66 -5.38 -6.30
N ILE A 333 23.53 -6.00 -6.60
CA ILE A 333 23.05 -7.12 -5.76
C ILE A 333 23.91 -8.35 -5.98
N ASP A 334 24.33 -8.96 -4.87
CA ASP A 334 25.03 -10.26 -4.92
C ASP A 334 24.06 -11.39 -5.28
N ILE A 335 24.15 -11.86 -6.51
CA ILE A 335 23.29 -12.90 -7.05
C ILE A 335 23.57 -14.28 -6.39
N ASP A 336 24.82 -14.57 -6.04
CA ASP A 336 25.16 -15.81 -5.31
C ASP A 336 24.48 -15.87 -3.94
N SER A 337 24.35 -14.75 -3.25
CA SER A 337 23.63 -14.64 -1.99
C SER A 337 22.13 -14.91 -2.17
N ILE A 338 21.49 -14.41 -3.25
CA ILE A 338 20.07 -14.73 -3.55
C ILE A 338 19.89 -16.23 -3.81
N ILE A 339 20.79 -16.85 -4.58
CA ILE A 339 20.76 -18.30 -4.86
C ILE A 339 20.88 -19.09 -3.55
N THR A 340 21.81 -18.70 -2.68
CA THR A 340 22.03 -19.34 -1.38
C THR A 340 20.81 -19.18 -0.49
N PHE A 341 20.25 -17.98 -0.42
CA PHE A 341 18.99 -17.71 0.31
C PHE A 341 17.86 -18.63 -0.17
N TYR A 342 17.64 -18.74 -1.48
CA TYR A 342 16.59 -19.60 -2.00
C TYR A 342 16.82 -21.08 -1.69
N LYS A 343 18.06 -21.56 -1.79
CA LYS A 343 18.40 -22.95 -1.41
C LYS A 343 18.06 -23.26 0.05
N VAL A 344 18.38 -22.33 0.96
CA VAL A 344 18.07 -22.48 2.39
C VAL A 344 16.57 -22.44 2.62
N THR A 345 15.89 -21.48 2.02
CA THR A 345 14.43 -21.29 2.17
C THR A 345 13.66 -22.47 1.61
N SER A 346 14.00 -22.93 0.42
CA SER A 346 13.30 -24.05 -0.25
C SER A 346 13.51 -25.40 0.42
N ALA A 347 14.54 -25.53 1.27
CA ALA A 347 14.75 -26.71 2.11
C ALA A 347 13.81 -26.77 3.33
N ILE A 348 13.15 -25.67 3.68
CA ILE A 348 12.15 -25.62 4.78
C ILE A 348 10.86 -26.29 4.28
N PRO A 349 10.38 -27.36 4.93
CA PRO A 349 9.14 -28.03 4.52
C PRO A 349 7.94 -27.05 4.50
N ASN A 350 7.18 -27.07 3.42
CA ASN A 350 5.97 -26.23 3.27
C ASN A 350 6.21 -24.72 3.45
N PHE A 351 7.40 -24.20 3.14
CA PHE A 351 7.76 -22.80 3.34
C PHE A 351 6.71 -21.84 2.75
N ASN A 352 6.19 -22.13 1.56
CA ASN A 352 5.16 -21.34 0.89
C ASN A 352 3.85 -21.29 1.69
N LYS A 353 3.42 -22.41 2.25
CA LYS A 353 2.22 -22.47 3.12
C LYS A 353 2.46 -21.71 4.43
N THR A 354 3.65 -21.83 5.02
CA THR A 354 4.03 -21.08 6.23
C THR A 354 3.98 -19.56 5.98
N MET A 355 4.48 -19.11 4.84
CA MET A 355 4.40 -17.69 4.45
C MET A 355 2.94 -17.23 4.27
N ASN A 356 2.13 -18.02 3.58
CA ASN A 356 0.72 -17.69 3.36
C ASN A 356 -0.06 -17.66 4.67
N LEU A 357 0.13 -18.62 5.58
CA LEU A 357 -0.50 -18.62 6.91
C LEU A 357 -0.12 -17.37 7.71
N TYR A 358 1.17 -17.01 7.71
CA TYR A 358 1.62 -15.77 8.34
C TYR A 358 0.89 -14.55 7.76
N ALA A 359 0.73 -14.50 6.43
CA ALA A 359 0.02 -13.40 5.78
C ALA A 359 -1.46 -13.35 6.17
N GLN A 360 -2.15 -14.50 6.28
CA GLN A 360 -3.54 -14.60 6.71
C GLN A 360 -3.72 -14.13 8.17
N GLU A 361 -2.80 -14.49 9.05
CA GLU A 361 -2.90 -14.16 10.48
C GLU A 361 -2.48 -12.72 10.79
N HIS A 362 -1.44 -12.21 10.12
CA HIS A 362 -0.76 -10.96 10.53
C HIS A 362 -0.79 -9.84 9.49
N LEU A 363 -1.00 -10.13 8.21
CA LEU A 363 -0.88 -9.14 7.13
C LEU A 363 -2.22 -8.76 6.48
N THR A 364 -3.34 -9.35 6.89
CA THR A 364 -4.67 -8.95 6.38
C THR A 364 -5.04 -7.54 6.85
N TRP A 365 -5.89 -6.84 6.08
CA TRP A 365 -6.44 -5.55 6.52
C TRP A 365 -7.19 -5.67 7.84
N ARG A 366 -7.86 -6.81 8.09
CA ARG A 366 -8.51 -7.09 9.38
C ARG A 366 -7.50 -7.06 10.52
N ALA A 367 -6.39 -7.81 10.42
CA ALA A 367 -5.33 -7.83 11.43
C ALA A 367 -4.70 -6.43 11.63
N LYS A 368 -4.49 -5.67 10.54
CA LYS A 368 -3.90 -4.34 10.61
C LYS A 368 -4.82 -3.26 11.20
N LEU A 369 -6.13 -3.42 11.09
CA LEU A 369 -7.11 -2.47 11.63
C LEU A 369 -7.70 -2.90 12.98
N GLU A 370 -7.38 -4.07 13.50
CA GLU A 370 -7.88 -4.55 14.78
C GLU A 370 -7.57 -3.59 15.94
N ASN A 371 -6.33 -3.10 16.03
CA ASN A 371 -5.96 -2.09 17.04
C ASN A 371 -6.72 -0.77 16.85
N VAL A 372 -6.97 -0.36 15.62
CA VAL A 372 -7.79 0.84 15.32
C VAL A 372 -9.22 0.63 15.80
N ALA A 373 -9.81 -0.53 15.51
CA ALA A 373 -11.15 -0.91 15.94
C ALA A 373 -11.29 -0.94 17.47
N ASN A 374 -10.30 -1.51 18.17
CA ASN A 374 -10.27 -1.54 19.62
C ASN A 374 -10.23 -0.12 20.23
N ASN A 375 -9.41 0.76 19.65
CA ASN A 375 -9.36 2.17 20.08
C ASN A 375 -10.68 2.95 19.84
N PHE A 376 -11.49 2.55 18.85
CA PHE A 376 -12.85 3.09 18.73
C PHE A 376 -13.75 2.65 19.89
N ARG A 377 -13.55 1.45 20.44
CA ARG A 377 -14.35 0.85 21.51
C ARG A 377 -13.89 1.23 22.92
N ASP A 378 -12.66 1.66 23.07
CA ASP A 378 -12.13 2.14 24.37
C ASP A 378 -13.00 3.30 24.87
N LYS A 379 -13.36 3.29 26.17
CA LYS A 379 -14.22 4.31 26.82
C LYS A 379 -13.48 5.63 27.06
#